data_5dfa5738f49e44379d210cd6bdc72f8a
#
_entry.id   5dfa5738f49e44379d210cd6bdc72f8a
#
_cell.length_a   1.000
_cell.length_b   1.000
_cell.length_c   1.000
_cell.angle_alpha   90.00
_cell.angle_beta   90.00
_cell.angle_gamma   90.00
#
_symmetry.space_group_name_H-M   'P 1'
#
loop_
_entity.id
_entity.type
_entity.pdbx_description
1 polymer ?
#
loop_
_entity_poly.entity_id
_entity_poly.type
_entity_poly.pdbx_seq_one_letter_code
_entity_poly.pdbx_strand_id
1 'polypeptide(L)'
;MAPRPCKVIVAGGGVAGLSLALMLEKHGIDYLLLEAYPEVLATVGAGIALAPNGLRIIEQLGCYEDLQKCSAGADQVHFRKPDGETLWGLDEGLAETCIAKHGYTYMWMDRKSLLEVLYNNIADKSKVLPGKRVASVTHTDNGVDVVTTDGLTYSADIIVGTDGTHSKLRQEMVRHAEGLGLREDYAEEDKVAANYSCLFGMSDPVPGFPSRSLEFVTNEGFSYVLGAGPAGRVYWFLMEKMKQTYYGADIPRFSEEDKQRTLQEHWNDQVTPNVRLSDLYKRQLSTIYTPMPEFVYKKWHLGRIITIGDACHKVLPITAQGGNQALESAAALVNGLMTALSQASGSGPLSRSEIQLMFARVQNIREPRTFSIVETTHKRQRLDTMDTPELKEFLLTKYAGLMPGELWKRWAHTFTPAVSLDMLDLPARPKSVPFDDEALRNKDSNKALEAHL
;
A
#
# COMPACT_ATOMS: atom_id res chain seq x y z
N MET A 1 -3.26 30.54 -17.74
CA MET A 1 -1.86 30.81 -17.38
C MET A 1 -1.12 29.47 -17.40
N ALA A 2 0.12 29.41 -17.86
CA ALA A 2 0.93 28.19 -17.71
C ALA A 2 1.12 27.90 -16.22
N PRO A 3 1.06 26.62 -15.78
CA PRO A 3 1.31 26.27 -14.39
C PRO A 3 2.72 26.69 -13.99
N ARG A 4 2.91 27.03 -12.72
CA ARG A 4 4.23 27.38 -12.18
C ARG A 4 5.18 26.19 -12.31
N PRO A 5 6.45 26.42 -12.62
CA PRO A 5 7.43 25.34 -12.62
C PRO A 5 7.60 24.79 -11.20
N CYS A 6 7.58 23.47 -11.09
CA CYS A 6 7.91 22.76 -9.85
C CYS A 6 8.67 21.50 -10.22
N LYS A 7 9.79 21.26 -9.56
CA LYS A 7 10.58 20.06 -9.71
C LYS A 7 10.51 19.22 -8.46
N VAL A 8 10.22 17.93 -8.62
CA VAL A 8 10.06 16.97 -7.53
C VAL A 8 11.15 15.91 -7.59
N ILE A 9 11.86 15.69 -6.48
CA ILE A 9 12.65 14.46 -6.32
C ILE A 9 11.80 13.43 -5.61
N VAL A 10 11.70 12.22 -6.18
CA VAL A 10 11.06 11.04 -5.60
C VAL A 10 12.14 10.07 -5.15
N ALA A 11 12.23 9.76 -3.87
CA ALA A 11 13.23 8.87 -3.31
C ALA A 11 12.63 7.48 -3.07
N GLY A 12 12.97 6.50 -3.92
CA GLY A 12 12.53 5.11 -3.90
C GLY A 12 11.62 4.72 -5.05
N GLY A 13 11.97 3.66 -5.79
CA GLY A 13 11.26 3.12 -6.97
C GLY A 13 10.25 1.99 -6.64
N GLY A 14 9.68 1.99 -5.44
CA GLY A 14 8.59 1.07 -5.08
C GLY A 14 7.24 1.45 -5.68
N VAL A 15 6.15 0.81 -5.20
CA VAL A 15 4.78 1.09 -5.67
C VAL A 15 4.45 2.57 -5.53
N ALA A 16 4.71 3.18 -4.36
CA ALA A 16 4.47 4.60 -4.12
C ALA A 16 5.26 5.50 -5.09
N GLY A 17 6.56 5.21 -5.27
CA GLY A 17 7.44 6.07 -6.06
C GLY A 17 7.18 5.99 -7.56
N LEU A 18 7.04 4.79 -8.13
CA LEU A 18 6.73 4.65 -9.56
C LEU A 18 5.35 5.19 -9.90
N SER A 19 4.34 4.95 -9.05
CA SER A 19 3.01 5.54 -9.26
C SER A 19 3.03 7.07 -9.14
N LEU A 20 3.76 7.63 -8.17
CA LEU A 20 3.93 9.07 -8.04
C LEU A 20 4.63 9.66 -9.28
N ALA A 21 5.73 9.05 -9.74
CA ALA A 21 6.44 9.49 -10.94
C ALA A 21 5.50 9.54 -12.17
N LEU A 22 4.73 8.48 -12.36
CA LEU A 22 3.75 8.41 -13.46
C LEU A 22 2.64 9.46 -13.31
N MET A 23 2.15 9.71 -12.09
CA MET A 23 1.18 10.77 -11.80
C MET A 23 1.74 12.16 -12.12
N LEU A 24 2.98 12.44 -11.70
CA LEU A 24 3.66 13.71 -11.96
C LEU A 24 3.83 13.92 -13.47
N GLU A 25 4.27 12.89 -14.20
CA GLU A 25 4.43 12.97 -15.65
C GLU A 25 3.12 13.27 -16.38
N LYS A 26 2.02 12.60 -16.00
CA LYS A 26 0.68 12.85 -16.56
C LYS A 26 0.16 14.27 -16.31
N HIS A 27 0.64 14.93 -15.26
CA HIS A 27 0.28 16.32 -14.94
C HIS A 27 1.30 17.34 -15.43
N GLY A 28 2.33 16.91 -16.19
CA GLY A 28 3.37 17.79 -16.73
C GLY A 28 4.29 18.39 -15.67
N ILE A 29 4.39 17.77 -14.48
CA ILE A 29 5.27 18.21 -13.39
C ILE A 29 6.65 17.57 -13.60
N ASP A 30 7.72 18.40 -13.56
CA ASP A 30 9.08 17.88 -13.68
C ASP A 30 9.50 17.08 -12.45
N TYR A 31 10.16 15.95 -12.65
CA TYR A 31 10.60 15.09 -11.57
C TYR A 31 11.89 14.33 -11.89
N LEU A 32 12.54 13.83 -10.84
CA LEU A 32 13.56 12.79 -10.88
C LEU A 32 13.24 11.73 -9.84
N LEU A 33 13.23 10.46 -10.22
CA LEU A 33 13.11 9.33 -9.30
C LEU A 33 14.50 8.74 -9.03
N LEU A 34 14.90 8.74 -7.76
CA LEU A 34 16.16 8.16 -7.28
C LEU A 34 15.87 6.80 -6.66
N GLU A 35 16.33 5.71 -7.29
CA GLU A 35 16.20 4.36 -6.75
C GLU A 35 17.54 3.87 -6.17
N ALA A 36 17.51 3.35 -4.96
CA ALA A 36 18.69 2.94 -4.22
C ALA A 36 19.37 1.68 -4.80
N TYR A 37 18.60 0.80 -5.41
CA TYR A 37 19.11 -0.43 -6.01
C TYR A 37 19.62 -0.20 -7.43
N PRO A 38 20.59 -1.02 -7.91
CA PRO A 38 21.14 -0.91 -9.27
C PRO A 38 20.10 -1.14 -10.37
N GLU A 39 19.04 -1.87 -10.06
CA GLU A 39 17.95 -2.16 -10.98
C GLU A 39 16.61 -1.73 -10.37
N VAL A 40 15.81 -0.99 -11.12
CA VAL A 40 14.48 -0.50 -10.67
C VAL A 40 13.51 -1.64 -10.37
N LEU A 41 13.63 -2.74 -11.12
CA LEU A 41 12.75 -3.91 -11.05
C LEU A 41 13.37 -5.11 -10.31
N ALA A 42 14.52 -4.91 -9.64
CA ALA A 42 15.21 -5.92 -8.85
C ALA A 42 14.48 -6.18 -7.52
N THR A 43 13.29 -6.74 -7.56
CA THR A 43 12.57 -7.11 -6.35
C THR A 43 12.47 -8.61 -6.18
N VAL A 44 12.80 -9.07 -4.98
CA VAL A 44 12.52 -10.43 -4.54
C VAL A 44 11.01 -10.65 -4.57
N GLY A 45 10.59 -11.77 -5.15
CA GLY A 45 9.17 -12.05 -5.41
C GLY A 45 8.33 -12.08 -4.14
N ALA A 46 7.30 -11.25 -4.13
CA ALA A 46 6.19 -11.30 -3.20
C ALA A 46 4.88 -11.16 -3.99
N GLY A 47 3.81 -11.75 -3.50
CA GLY A 47 2.48 -11.46 -4.01
C GLY A 47 2.01 -10.08 -3.55
N ILE A 48 1.23 -9.43 -4.38
CA ILE A 48 0.49 -8.22 -4.03
C ILE A 48 -0.93 -8.33 -4.59
N ALA A 49 -1.89 -7.78 -3.85
CA ALA A 49 -3.24 -7.63 -4.37
C ALA A 49 -3.63 -6.15 -4.42
N LEU A 50 -4.22 -5.75 -5.54
CA LEU A 50 -4.89 -4.46 -5.64
C LEU A 50 -6.40 -4.65 -5.50
N ALA A 51 -7.00 -3.73 -4.77
CA ALA A 51 -8.42 -3.66 -4.46
C ALA A 51 -9.08 -2.51 -5.24
N PRO A 52 -10.42 -2.41 -5.29
CA PRO A 52 -11.13 -1.37 -6.03
C PRO A 52 -10.61 0.06 -5.82
N ASN A 53 -10.20 0.42 -4.59
CA ASN A 53 -9.64 1.74 -4.27
C ASN A 53 -8.32 2.04 -4.99
N GLY A 54 -7.42 1.07 -5.11
CA GLY A 54 -6.17 1.25 -5.87
C GLY A 54 -6.39 1.09 -7.38
N LEU A 55 -7.25 0.15 -7.80
CA LEU A 55 -7.47 -0.15 -9.22
C LEU A 55 -8.07 1.03 -9.99
N ARG A 56 -8.94 1.84 -9.35
CA ARG A 56 -9.47 3.06 -10.00
C ARG A 56 -8.37 4.07 -10.30
N ILE A 57 -7.35 4.18 -9.44
CA ILE A 57 -6.20 5.06 -9.68
C ILE A 57 -5.33 4.48 -10.81
N ILE A 58 -5.10 3.19 -10.82
CA ILE A 58 -4.37 2.49 -11.89
C ILE A 58 -5.07 2.71 -13.24
N GLU A 59 -6.39 2.72 -13.29
CA GLU A 59 -7.15 2.98 -14.51
C GLU A 59 -7.06 4.46 -14.94
N GLN A 60 -7.12 5.42 -14.02
CA GLN A 60 -6.86 6.84 -14.33
C GLN A 60 -5.46 7.05 -14.92
N LEU A 61 -4.48 6.24 -14.48
CA LEU A 61 -3.12 6.25 -15.02
C LEU A 61 -3.01 5.59 -16.39
N GLY A 62 -4.06 4.91 -16.88
CA GLY A 62 -4.05 4.16 -18.14
C GLY A 62 -3.29 2.84 -18.07
N CYS A 63 -3.07 2.32 -16.85
CA CYS A 63 -2.30 1.09 -16.60
C CYS A 63 -3.18 -0.15 -16.36
N TYR A 64 -4.51 0.01 -16.32
CA TYR A 64 -5.42 -1.06 -15.91
C TYR A 64 -5.41 -2.26 -16.85
N GLU A 65 -5.42 -2.04 -18.17
CA GLU A 65 -5.42 -3.11 -19.17
C GLU A 65 -4.11 -3.91 -19.15
N ASP A 66 -2.98 -3.23 -18.96
CA ASP A 66 -1.68 -3.92 -18.83
C ASP A 66 -1.62 -4.72 -17.53
N LEU A 67 -2.20 -4.19 -16.45
CA LEU A 67 -2.30 -4.90 -15.19
C LEU A 67 -3.16 -6.16 -15.31
N GLN A 68 -4.28 -6.11 -16.03
CA GLN A 68 -5.14 -7.28 -16.27
C GLN A 68 -4.41 -8.44 -16.95
N LYS A 69 -3.47 -8.15 -17.84
CA LYS A 69 -2.68 -9.19 -18.55
C LYS A 69 -1.76 -10.00 -17.64
N CYS A 70 -1.34 -9.41 -16.50
CA CYS A 70 -0.40 -10.02 -15.57
C CYS A 70 -0.98 -10.30 -14.17
N SER A 71 -2.31 -10.26 -14.04
CA SER A 71 -3.00 -10.48 -12.77
C SER A 71 -4.13 -11.51 -12.88
N ALA A 72 -4.61 -11.97 -11.74
CA ALA A 72 -5.80 -12.83 -11.66
C ALA A 72 -6.82 -12.22 -10.68
N GLY A 73 -8.08 -12.12 -11.12
CA GLY A 73 -9.19 -11.70 -10.28
C GLY A 73 -9.65 -12.84 -9.37
N ALA A 74 -9.88 -12.54 -8.09
CA ALA A 74 -10.48 -13.49 -7.17
C ALA A 74 -12.00 -13.61 -7.43
N ASP A 75 -12.49 -14.85 -7.53
CA ASP A 75 -13.90 -15.17 -7.76
C ASP A 75 -14.52 -16.00 -6.63
N GLN A 76 -13.66 -16.57 -5.80
CA GLN A 76 -14.00 -17.35 -4.62
C GLN A 76 -13.39 -16.70 -3.37
N VAL A 77 -14.07 -16.84 -2.24
CA VAL A 77 -13.50 -16.47 -0.94
C VAL A 77 -13.92 -17.47 0.11
N HIS A 78 -12.96 -17.96 0.90
CA HIS A 78 -13.23 -18.89 1.98
C HIS A 78 -12.55 -18.44 3.27
N PHE A 79 -13.30 -18.53 4.36
CA PHE A 79 -12.81 -18.43 5.71
C PHE A 79 -12.80 -19.83 6.29
N ARG A 80 -11.63 -20.31 6.69
CA ARG A 80 -11.40 -21.70 7.08
C ARG A 80 -11.04 -21.81 8.54
N LYS A 81 -11.40 -22.94 9.13
CA LYS A 81 -10.98 -23.40 10.44
C LYS A 81 -9.55 -23.95 10.38
N PRO A 82 -8.94 -24.25 11.57
CA PRO A 82 -7.58 -24.81 11.64
C PRO A 82 -7.37 -26.13 10.88
N ASP A 83 -8.43 -26.91 10.69
CA ASP A 83 -8.41 -28.19 9.97
C ASP A 83 -8.57 -28.03 8.45
N GLY A 84 -8.63 -26.79 7.96
CA GLY A 84 -8.84 -26.47 6.55
C GLY A 84 -10.29 -26.48 6.10
N GLU A 85 -11.22 -26.95 6.95
CA GLU A 85 -12.65 -26.97 6.65
C GLU A 85 -13.22 -25.54 6.54
N THR A 86 -14.21 -25.37 5.67
CA THR A 86 -14.84 -24.06 5.45
C THR A 86 -15.72 -23.68 6.63
N LEU A 87 -15.39 -22.57 7.29
CA LEU A 87 -16.26 -21.90 8.26
C LEU A 87 -17.37 -21.13 7.56
N TRP A 88 -17.00 -20.41 6.52
CA TRP A 88 -17.89 -19.68 5.60
C TRP A 88 -17.16 -19.42 4.29
N GLY A 89 -17.89 -19.39 3.14
CA GLY A 89 -17.30 -19.09 1.86
C GLY A 89 -18.32 -18.81 0.76
N LEU A 90 -17.78 -18.32 -0.35
CA LEU A 90 -18.43 -18.20 -1.66
C LEU A 90 -17.57 -18.96 -2.65
N ASP A 91 -18.15 -19.99 -3.24
CA ASP A 91 -17.47 -20.82 -4.24
C ASP A 91 -17.43 -20.16 -5.63
N GLU A 92 -18.27 -19.14 -5.86
CA GLU A 92 -18.36 -18.36 -7.10
C GLU A 92 -19.01 -17.00 -6.87
N GLY A 93 -18.93 -16.10 -7.86
CA GLY A 93 -19.66 -14.83 -7.89
C GLY A 93 -19.07 -13.72 -7.04
N LEU A 94 -17.91 -13.91 -6.41
CA LEU A 94 -17.22 -12.87 -5.67
C LEU A 94 -16.83 -11.71 -6.58
N ALA A 95 -16.22 -12.03 -7.74
CA ALA A 95 -15.78 -11.03 -8.71
C ALA A 95 -16.97 -10.24 -9.26
N GLU A 96 -18.03 -10.94 -9.70
CA GLU A 96 -19.23 -10.30 -10.24
C GLU A 96 -19.86 -9.34 -9.23
N THR A 97 -20.06 -9.80 -7.98
CA THR A 97 -20.64 -8.98 -6.92
C THR A 97 -19.76 -7.78 -6.57
N CYS A 98 -18.45 -7.97 -6.49
CA CYS A 98 -17.51 -6.88 -6.20
C CYS A 98 -17.50 -5.83 -7.32
N ILE A 99 -17.50 -6.27 -8.59
CA ILE A 99 -17.60 -5.40 -9.76
C ILE A 99 -18.92 -4.64 -9.77
N ALA A 100 -20.06 -5.33 -9.55
CA ALA A 100 -21.38 -4.70 -9.50
C ALA A 100 -21.51 -3.67 -8.36
N LYS A 101 -20.79 -3.86 -7.25
CA LYS A 101 -20.77 -2.91 -6.13
C LYS A 101 -19.79 -1.76 -6.31
N HIS A 102 -18.56 -2.03 -6.76
CA HIS A 102 -17.43 -1.11 -6.69
C HIS A 102 -16.76 -0.84 -8.04
N GLY A 103 -17.21 -1.45 -9.14
CA GLY A 103 -16.63 -1.31 -10.47
C GLY A 103 -15.41 -2.19 -10.75
N TYR A 104 -14.83 -2.84 -9.73
CA TYR A 104 -13.62 -3.66 -9.82
C TYR A 104 -13.70 -4.85 -8.87
N THR A 105 -12.87 -5.87 -9.11
CA THR A 105 -12.63 -6.96 -8.15
C THR A 105 -11.21 -6.89 -7.59
N TYR A 106 -10.89 -7.73 -6.60
CA TYR A 106 -9.51 -7.92 -6.16
C TYR A 106 -8.67 -8.58 -7.26
N MET A 107 -7.46 -8.08 -7.49
CA MET A 107 -6.52 -8.62 -8.46
C MET A 107 -5.20 -9.00 -7.79
N TRP A 108 -4.83 -10.27 -7.88
CA TRP A 108 -3.56 -10.81 -7.40
C TRP A 108 -2.52 -10.89 -8.51
N MET A 109 -1.29 -10.51 -8.20
CA MET A 109 -0.16 -10.52 -9.12
C MET A 109 1.17 -10.59 -8.38
N ASP A 110 2.25 -10.86 -9.09
CA ASP A 110 3.60 -10.65 -8.59
C ASP A 110 3.81 -9.15 -8.37
N ARG A 111 4.41 -8.79 -7.23
CA ARG A 111 4.76 -7.37 -6.97
C ARG A 111 5.66 -6.80 -8.07
N LYS A 112 6.54 -7.64 -8.63
CA LYS A 112 7.39 -7.26 -9.76
C LYS A 112 6.57 -6.87 -10.98
N SER A 113 5.53 -7.63 -11.33
CA SER A 113 4.67 -7.33 -12.47
C SER A 113 3.93 -5.98 -12.31
N LEU A 114 3.48 -5.65 -11.10
CA LEU A 114 2.92 -4.32 -10.85
C LEU A 114 3.95 -3.21 -11.09
N LEU A 115 5.19 -3.38 -10.58
CA LEU A 115 6.25 -2.40 -10.80
C LEU A 115 6.63 -2.30 -12.29
N GLU A 116 6.66 -3.42 -13.02
CA GLU A 116 6.88 -3.44 -14.47
C GLU A 116 5.81 -2.67 -15.23
N VAL A 117 4.54 -2.86 -14.89
CA VAL A 117 3.42 -2.11 -15.49
C VAL A 117 3.60 -0.62 -15.22
N LEU A 118 3.84 -0.21 -13.98
CA LEU A 118 4.03 1.21 -13.65
C LEU A 118 5.25 1.80 -14.37
N TYR A 119 6.39 1.11 -14.31
CA TYR A 119 7.63 1.57 -14.94
C TYR A 119 7.51 1.66 -16.47
N ASN A 120 6.90 0.67 -17.11
CA ASN A 120 6.75 0.64 -18.57
C ASN A 120 5.86 1.77 -19.10
N ASN A 121 4.90 2.23 -18.30
CA ASN A 121 4.01 3.34 -18.64
C ASN A 121 4.62 4.73 -18.37
N ILE A 122 5.78 4.85 -17.72
CA ILE A 122 6.55 6.10 -17.67
C ILE A 122 7.11 6.34 -19.07
N ALA A 123 6.83 7.50 -19.67
CA ALA A 123 7.27 7.83 -21.02
C ALA A 123 8.77 8.19 -21.04
N ASP A 124 9.22 9.04 -20.10
CA ASP A 124 10.62 9.47 -20.02
C ASP A 124 11.39 8.67 -18.94
N LYS A 125 11.91 7.52 -19.35
CA LYS A 125 12.69 6.66 -18.47
C LYS A 125 14.04 7.24 -18.01
N SER A 126 14.54 8.29 -18.67
CA SER A 126 15.77 8.98 -18.26
C SER A 126 15.61 9.70 -16.91
N LYS A 127 14.37 9.95 -16.48
CA LYS A 127 14.03 10.53 -15.18
C LYS A 127 14.05 9.52 -14.03
N VAL A 128 14.19 8.22 -14.32
CA VAL A 128 14.28 7.16 -13.32
C VAL A 128 15.73 6.70 -13.20
N LEU A 129 16.38 7.04 -12.11
CA LEU A 129 17.81 6.88 -11.90
C LEU A 129 18.09 5.73 -10.91
N PRO A 130 18.44 4.53 -11.37
CA PRO A 130 18.85 3.42 -10.49
C PRO A 130 20.25 3.66 -9.89
N GLY A 131 20.54 3.00 -8.77
CA GLY A 131 21.82 3.11 -8.07
C GLY A 131 22.02 4.47 -7.36
N LYS A 132 20.94 5.24 -7.15
CA LYS A 132 20.98 6.57 -6.53
C LYS A 132 20.37 6.55 -5.14
N ARG A 133 21.09 5.96 -4.19
CA ARG A 133 20.67 5.95 -2.77
C ARG A 133 20.86 7.33 -2.14
N VAL A 134 19.80 7.91 -1.60
CA VAL A 134 19.87 9.17 -0.84
C VAL A 134 20.74 8.99 0.40
N ALA A 135 21.72 9.86 0.57
CA ALA A 135 22.60 9.94 1.73
C ALA A 135 22.19 11.06 2.68
N SER A 136 21.88 12.24 2.15
CA SER A 136 21.44 13.39 2.97
C SER A 136 20.59 14.37 2.16
N VAL A 137 19.83 15.19 2.86
CA VAL A 137 19.03 16.28 2.30
C VAL A 137 19.38 17.57 3.01
N THR A 138 19.58 18.66 2.26
CA THR A 138 19.79 20.00 2.79
C THR A 138 18.73 20.94 2.27
N HIS A 139 18.07 21.68 3.17
CA HIS A 139 17.16 22.74 2.76
C HIS A 139 17.97 23.96 2.31
N THR A 140 17.59 24.53 1.16
CA THR A 140 18.11 25.80 0.64
C THR A 140 17.01 26.86 0.74
N ASP A 141 17.33 28.12 0.41
CA ASP A 141 16.33 29.20 0.41
C ASP A 141 15.15 28.89 -0.54
N ASN A 142 15.45 28.30 -1.69
CA ASN A 142 14.46 28.09 -2.75
C ASN A 142 14.12 26.62 -3.03
N GLY A 143 14.73 25.67 -2.34
CA GLY A 143 14.53 24.25 -2.65
C GLY A 143 15.18 23.30 -1.63
N VAL A 144 15.57 22.15 -2.13
CA VAL A 144 16.35 21.12 -1.45
C VAL A 144 17.48 20.64 -2.33
N ASP A 145 18.66 20.40 -1.72
CA ASP A 145 19.76 19.67 -2.32
C ASP A 145 19.83 18.26 -1.72
N VAL A 146 19.82 17.27 -2.58
CA VAL A 146 19.81 15.85 -2.24
C VAL A 146 21.13 15.23 -2.66
N VAL A 147 21.92 14.78 -1.72
CA VAL A 147 23.18 14.09 -1.96
C VAL A 147 22.96 12.59 -1.96
N THR A 148 23.43 11.90 -2.97
CA THR A 148 23.40 10.44 -3.07
C THR A 148 24.72 9.81 -2.60
N THR A 149 24.71 8.51 -2.29
CA THR A 149 25.90 7.81 -1.73
C THR A 149 27.10 7.74 -2.70
N ASP A 150 26.88 7.98 -3.98
CA ASP A 150 27.95 8.13 -4.99
C ASP A 150 28.51 9.56 -5.11
N GLY A 151 28.06 10.46 -4.20
CA GLY A 151 28.57 11.84 -4.10
C GLY A 151 27.92 12.83 -5.06
N LEU A 152 26.96 12.43 -5.87
CA LEU A 152 26.23 13.35 -6.75
C LEU A 152 25.17 14.14 -5.97
N THR A 153 24.93 15.37 -6.43
CA THR A 153 23.92 16.26 -5.86
C THR A 153 22.82 16.55 -6.88
N TYR A 154 21.58 16.47 -6.43
CA TYR A 154 20.38 16.77 -7.22
C TYR A 154 19.58 17.86 -6.51
N SER A 155 19.14 18.90 -7.23
CA SER A 155 18.37 20.01 -6.67
C SER A 155 16.93 19.96 -7.16
N ALA A 156 15.98 20.28 -6.26
CA ALA A 156 14.55 20.33 -6.57
C ALA A 156 13.82 21.30 -5.64
N ASP A 157 12.54 21.58 -5.92
CA ASP A 157 11.68 22.40 -5.05
C ASP A 157 11.24 21.61 -3.80
N ILE A 158 10.96 20.32 -3.96
CA ILE A 158 10.55 19.39 -2.88
C ILE A 158 11.15 18.00 -3.10
N ILE A 159 11.24 17.24 -2.01
CA ILE A 159 11.57 15.82 -2.04
C ILE A 159 10.49 15.00 -1.36
N VAL A 160 10.12 13.89 -1.99
CA VAL A 160 9.11 12.92 -1.50
C VAL A 160 9.78 11.60 -1.17
N GLY A 161 9.74 11.20 0.11
CA GLY A 161 10.19 9.90 0.58
C GLY A 161 9.16 8.82 0.30
N THR A 162 9.50 7.90 -0.60
CA THR A 162 8.76 6.68 -0.96
C THR A 162 9.64 5.45 -0.71
N ASP A 163 10.61 5.59 0.18
CA ASP A 163 11.75 4.71 0.44
C ASP A 163 11.46 3.65 1.52
N GLY A 164 10.16 3.43 1.81
CA GLY A 164 9.67 2.29 2.55
C GLY A 164 9.88 2.37 4.06
N THR A 165 9.70 1.22 4.72
CA THR A 165 9.66 1.10 6.19
C THR A 165 10.93 1.64 6.89
N HIS A 166 12.10 1.51 6.25
CA HIS A 166 13.38 2.00 6.79
C HIS A 166 13.80 3.33 6.14
N SER A 167 12.84 4.24 5.98
CA SER A 167 12.98 5.49 5.24
C SER A 167 14.18 6.32 5.69
N LYS A 168 15.08 6.62 4.75
CA LYS A 168 16.16 7.59 4.94
C LYS A 168 15.60 9.00 5.04
N LEU A 169 14.54 9.31 4.29
CA LEU A 169 13.91 10.63 4.32
C LEU A 169 13.28 10.91 5.69
N ARG A 170 12.73 9.89 6.35
CA ARG A 170 12.25 9.99 7.72
C ARG A 170 13.38 10.36 8.68
N GLN A 171 14.53 9.67 8.58
CA GLN A 171 15.72 9.99 9.38
C GLN A 171 16.23 11.40 9.13
N GLU A 172 16.22 11.88 7.88
CA GLU A 172 16.59 13.25 7.53
C GLU A 172 15.61 14.27 8.15
N MET A 173 14.30 13.98 8.18
CA MET A 173 13.32 14.83 8.87
C MET A 173 13.62 14.91 10.37
N VAL A 174 13.92 13.79 11.03
CA VAL A 174 14.32 13.79 12.47
C VAL A 174 15.58 14.63 12.68
N ARG A 175 16.61 14.46 11.85
CA ARG A 175 17.86 15.23 11.91
C ARG A 175 17.60 16.74 11.76
N HIS A 176 16.77 17.15 10.81
CA HIS A 176 16.39 18.55 10.63
C HIS A 176 15.56 19.09 11.79
N ALA A 177 14.62 18.29 12.31
CA ALA A 177 13.80 18.63 13.47
C ALA A 177 14.65 18.85 14.72
N GLU A 178 15.71 18.06 14.91
CA GLU A 178 16.66 18.23 16.02
C GLU A 178 17.35 19.61 15.98
N GLY A 179 17.79 20.05 14.81
CA GLY A 179 18.35 21.40 14.60
C GLY A 179 17.36 22.55 14.88
N LEU A 180 16.06 22.25 14.91
CA LEU A 180 14.98 23.19 15.20
C LEU A 180 14.44 23.07 16.65
N GLY A 181 14.97 22.15 17.47
CA GLY A 181 14.44 21.83 18.80
C GLY A 181 13.11 21.08 18.81
N LEU A 182 12.75 20.42 17.68
CA LEU A 182 11.48 19.69 17.47
C LEU A 182 11.67 18.18 17.39
N ARG A 183 12.81 17.64 17.82
CA ARG A 183 13.15 16.24 17.67
C ARG A 183 12.06 15.30 18.20
N GLU A 184 11.50 15.60 19.36
CA GLU A 184 10.50 14.73 20.02
C GLU A 184 9.19 14.59 19.24
N ASP A 185 8.83 15.59 18.42
CA ASP A 185 7.65 15.55 17.55
C ASP A 185 7.84 14.63 16.35
N TYR A 186 9.09 14.32 15.97
CA TYR A 186 9.45 13.57 14.78
C TYR A 186 10.07 12.20 15.07
N ALA A 187 10.74 12.03 16.20
CA ALA A 187 11.40 10.78 16.60
C ALA A 187 10.37 9.80 17.20
N GLU A 188 9.63 9.14 16.34
CA GLU A 188 8.59 8.16 16.71
C GLU A 188 9.02 6.71 16.46
N GLU A 189 10.20 6.49 15.89
CA GLU A 189 10.70 5.17 15.49
C GLU A 189 10.76 4.19 16.66
N ASP A 190 11.13 4.67 17.86
CA ASP A 190 11.18 3.87 19.08
C ASP A 190 9.80 3.42 19.59
N LYS A 191 8.72 4.05 19.06
CA LYS A 191 7.32 3.70 19.40
C LYS A 191 6.67 2.79 18.38
N VAL A 192 7.35 2.51 17.27
CA VAL A 192 6.86 1.57 16.24
C VAL A 192 6.76 0.18 16.84
N ALA A 193 5.55 -0.39 16.82
CA ALA A 193 5.27 -1.70 17.39
C ALA A 193 5.25 -2.78 16.32
N ALA A 194 5.78 -3.97 16.64
CA ALA A 194 5.57 -5.20 15.90
C ALA A 194 4.94 -6.25 16.83
N ASN A 195 3.70 -6.63 16.55
CA ASN A 195 2.95 -7.63 17.29
C ASN A 195 2.99 -8.99 16.58
N TYR A 196 3.23 -8.98 15.29
CA TYR A 196 3.19 -10.15 14.41
C TYR A 196 4.46 -10.23 13.57
N SER A 197 4.82 -11.44 13.21
CA SER A 197 5.74 -11.75 12.12
C SER A 197 4.97 -12.27 10.92
N CYS A 198 5.59 -12.28 9.76
CA CYS A 198 5.01 -12.85 8.56
C CYS A 198 6.07 -13.66 7.79
N LEU A 199 5.77 -14.94 7.59
CA LEU A 199 6.42 -15.75 6.59
C LEU A 199 5.55 -15.71 5.34
N PHE A 200 6.01 -15.04 4.30
CA PHE A 200 5.29 -14.99 3.04
C PHE A 200 6.08 -15.66 1.92
N GLY A 201 5.33 -16.24 1.00
CA GLY A 201 5.91 -16.94 -0.12
C GLY A 201 5.05 -16.87 -1.38
N MET A 202 5.70 -17.28 -2.43
CA MET A 202 5.13 -17.45 -3.76
C MET A 202 5.49 -18.84 -4.26
N SER A 203 4.52 -19.56 -4.79
CA SER A 203 4.69 -20.94 -5.26
C SER A 203 4.14 -21.11 -6.67
N ASP A 204 4.77 -22.00 -7.43
CA ASP A 204 4.20 -22.53 -8.66
C ASP A 204 2.85 -23.24 -8.38
N PRO A 205 2.05 -23.54 -9.41
CA PRO A 205 0.74 -24.17 -9.23
C PRO A 205 0.80 -25.38 -8.31
N VAL A 206 -0.05 -25.38 -7.28
CA VAL A 206 -0.16 -26.46 -6.29
C VAL A 206 -1.41 -27.29 -6.57
N PRO A 207 -1.27 -28.60 -6.84
CA PRO A 207 -2.42 -29.48 -7.06
C PRO A 207 -3.40 -29.43 -5.88
N GLY A 208 -4.69 -29.27 -6.18
CA GLY A 208 -5.73 -29.18 -5.15
C GLY A 208 -5.94 -27.79 -4.55
N PHE A 209 -5.13 -26.80 -4.88
CA PHE A 209 -5.38 -25.40 -4.48
C PHE A 209 -6.50 -24.81 -5.37
N PRO A 210 -7.54 -24.16 -4.80
CA PRO A 210 -8.64 -23.62 -5.57
C PRO A 210 -8.17 -22.47 -6.50
N SER A 211 -8.59 -22.54 -7.76
CA SER A 211 -8.29 -21.48 -8.74
C SER A 211 -9.07 -20.20 -8.43
N ARG A 212 -8.50 -19.03 -8.71
CA ARG A 212 -9.15 -17.72 -8.53
C ARG A 212 -9.73 -17.51 -7.13
N SER A 213 -9.10 -18.10 -6.11
CA SER A 213 -9.58 -18.05 -4.74
C SER A 213 -8.79 -17.06 -3.86
N LEU A 214 -9.48 -16.60 -2.82
CA LEU A 214 -8.94 -15.87 -1.69
C LEU A 214 -9.27 -16.69 -0.45
N GLU A 215 -8.24 -17.18 0.24
CA GLU A 215 -8.37 -18.07 1.37
C GLU A 215 -7.85 -17.40 2.64
N PHE A 216 -8.65 -17.43 3.71
CA PHE A 216 -8.28 -17.00 5.05
C PHE A 216 -8.37 -18.20 5.98
N VAL A 217 -7.28 -18.60 6.62
CA VAL A 217 -7.27 -19.70 7.58
C VAL A 217 -6.99 -19.15 8.95
N THR A 218 -7.89 -19.44 9.90
CA THR A 218 -7.83 -18.92 11.26
C THR A 218 -7.28 -19.97 12.19
N ASN A 219 -6.38 -19.58 13.08
CA ASN A 219 -5.79 -20.45 14.11
C ASN A 219 -5.54 -19.68 15.40
N GLU A 220 -5.23 -20.38 16.48
CA GLU A 220 -4.81 -19.76 17.74
C GLU A 220 -3.35 -19.31 17.64
N GLY A 221 -3.11 -18.02 17.71
CA GLY A 221 -1.77 -17.42 17.66
C GLY A 221 -1.22 -17.18 16.26
N PHE A 222 -1.84 -17.71 15.21
CA PHE A 222 -1.42 -17.47 13.82
C PHE A 222 -2.58 -17.55 12.84
N SER A 223 -2.36 -17.10 11.60
CA SER A 223 -3.37 -17.18 10.54
C SER A 223 -2.70 -17.19 9.17
N TYR A 224 -3.46 -17.63 8.15
CA TYR A 224 -3.01 -17.55 6.77
C TYR A 224 -3.91 -16.66 5.93
N VAL A 225 -3.29 -15.97 4.98
CA VAL A 225 -3.98 -15.41 3.80
C VAL A 225 -3.32 -16.00 2.57
N LEU A 226 -4.13 -16.55 1.66
CA LEU A 226 -3.62 -17.09 0.41
C LEU A 226 -4.46 -16.54 -0.75
N GLY A 227 -3.80 -16.34 -1.89
CA GLY A 227 -4.45 -15.88 -3.12
C GLY A 227 -3.98 -16.67 -4.33
N ALA A 228 -4.93 -17.08 -5.17
CA ALA A 228 -4.63 -17.64 -6.48
C ALA A 228 -4.27 -16.52 -7.45
N GLY A 229 -3.08 -16.58 -8.02
CA GLY A 229 -2.56 -15.62 -8.98
C GLY A 229 -2.62 -16.11 -10.43
N PRO A 230 -1.99 -15.35 -11.35
CA PRO A 230 -1.92 -15.72 -12.75
C PRO A 230 -1.18 -17.06 -12.95
N ALA A 231 -1.58 -17.80 -13.99
CA ALA A 231 -1.05 -19.12 -14.32
C ALA A 231 -1.09 -20.15 -13.18
N GLY A 232 -2.04 -20.02 -12.24
CA GLY A 232 -2.19 -20.91 -11.08
C GLY A 232 -1.16 -20.71 -9.97
N ARG A 233 -0.37 -19.64 -10.01
CA ARG A 233 0.56 -19.26 -8.95
C ARG A 233 -0.19 -19.05 -7.64
N VAL A 234 0.42 -19.44 -6.52
CA VAL A 234 -0.17 -19.25 -5.19
C VAL A 234 0.70 -18.29 -4.37
N TYR A 235 0.08 -17.22 -3.91
CA TYR A 235 0.68 -16.30 -2.94
C TYR A 235 0.16 -16.66 -1.56
N TRP A 236 1.04 -16.75 -0.57
CA TRP A 236 0.66 -17.16 0.77
C TRP A 236 1.42 -16.37 1.83
N PHE A 237 0.71 -16.09 2.92
CA PHE A 237 1.18 -15.28 4.04
C PHE A 237 0.77 -16.01 5.32
N LEU A 238 1.75 -16.55 6.06
CA LEU A 238 1.57 -17.03 7.41
C LEU A 238 1.91 -15.88 8.35
N MET A 239 0.92 -15.37 9.05
CA MET A 239 1.08 -14.34 10.07
C MET A 239 1.01 -14.99 11.45
N GLU A 240 2.06 -14.81 12.22
CA GLU A 240 2.24 -15.42 13.53
C GLU A 240 2.34 -14.34 14.60
N LYS A 241 1.59 -14.48 15.69
CA LYS A 241 1.66 -13.59 16.84
C LYS A 241 2.99 -13.78 17.54
N MET A 242 3.72 -12.70 17.74
CA MET A 242 5.00 -12.74 18.44
C MET A 242 4.78 -12.93 19.93
N LYS A 243 5.76 -13.51 20.65
CA LYS A 243 5.69 -13.82 22.08
C LYS A 243 5.39 -12.58 22.93
N GLN A 244 5.81 -11.41 22.47
CA GLN A 244 5.52 -10.11 23.07
C GLN A 244 5.50 -9.04 21.96
N THR A 245 4.97 -7.87 22.26
CA THR A 245 5.13 -6.71 21.38
C THR A 245 6.58 -6.22 21.45
N TYR A 246 7.23 -6.08 20.32
CA TYR A 246 8.55 -5.49 20.21
C TYR A 246 8.42 -4.06 19.69
N TYR A 247 9.34 -3.18 20.10
CA TYR A 247 9.30 -1.77 19.72
C TYR A 247 10.63 -1.31 19.11
N GLY A 248 10.56 -0.44 18.13
CA GLY A 248 11.69 0.28 17.55
C GLY A 248 12.90 -0.60 17.21
N ALA A 249 14.01 -0.33 17.88
CA ALA A 249 15.27 -1.07 17.66
C ALA A 249 15.24 -2.52 18.20
N ASP A 250 14.33 -2.84 19.12
CA ASP A 250 14.18 -4.18 19.69
C ASP A 250 13.39 -5.12 18.76
N ILE A 251 12.81 -4.62 17.68
CA ILE A 251 12.12 -5.45 16.68
C ILE A 251 13.15 -6.42 16.08
N PRO A 252 12.93 -7.75 16.20
CA PRO A 252 13.92 -8.75 15.80
C PRO A 252 14.15 -8.75 14.29
N ARG A 253 15.34 -9.18 13.90
CA ARG A 253 15.65 -9.56 12.53
C ARG A 253 15.76 -11.07 12.49
N PHE A 254 14.91 -11.69 11.69
CA PHE A 254 14.90 -13.14 11.58
C PHE A 254 16.00 -13.63 10.64
N SER A 255 16.66 -14.72 11.06
CA SER A 255 17.67 -15.45 10.30
C SER A 255 17.02 -16.49 9.38
N GLU A 256 17.82 -17.14 8.56
CA GLU A 256 17.37 -18.29 7.77
C GLU A 256 16.98 -19.47 8.68
N GLU A 257 17.68 -19.67 9.81
CA GLU A 257 17.37 -20.68 10.81
C GLU A 257 16.01 -20.41 11.49
N ASP A 258 15.70 -19.16 11.78
CA ASP A 258 14.39 -18.76 12.31
C ASP A 258 13.28 -19.10 11.30
N LYS A 259 13.52 -18.80 10.03
CA LYS A 259 12.58 -19.13 8.94
C LYS A 259 12.35 -20.64 8.84
N GLN A 260 13.42 -21.42 8.88
CA GLN A 260 13.32 -22.89 8.78
C GLN A 260 12.60 -23.49 10.01
N ARG A 261 12.83 -22.94 11.21
CA ARG A 261 12.12 -23.35 12.41
C ARG A 261 10.62 -23.09 12.29
N THR A 262 10.22 -21.88 11.92
CA THR A 262 8.79 -21.54 11.70
C THR A 262 8.16 -22.43 10.62
N LEU A 263 8.86 -22.68 9.52
CA LEU A 263 8.37 -23.61 8.49
C LEU A 263 8.17 -25.03 9.03
N GLN A 264 9.08 -25.52 9.88
CA GLN A 264 8.97 -26.85 10.45
C GLN A 264 7.81 -26.96 11.46
N GLU A 265 7.58 -25.92 12.26
CA GLU A 265 6.48 -25.82 13.20
C GLU A 265 5.12 -25.89 12.50
N HIS A 266 5.01 -25.22 11.33
CA HIS A 266 3.78 -25.11 10.55
C HIS A 266 3.69 -26.08 9.34
N TRP A 267 4.65 -27.02 9.23
CA TRP A 267 4.81 -27.88 8.05
C TRP A 267 3.56 -28.64 7.64
N ASN A 268 2.80 -29.10 8.61
CA ASN A 268 1.60 -29.93 8.42
C ASN A 268 0.29 -29.13 8.49
N ASP A 269 0.35 -27.81 8.67
CA ASP A 269 -0.84 -26.97 8.76
C ASP A 269 -1.69 -27.10 7.50
N GLN A 270 -2.96 -27.32 7.69
CA GLN A 270 -3.94 -27.43 6.63
C GLN A 270 -4.35 -26.00 6.18
N VAL A 271 -4.11 -25.65 4.94
CA VAL A 271 -4.48 -24.31 4.40
C VAL A 271 -5.74 -24.36 3.51
N THR A 272 -6.05 -25.54 2.98
CA THR A 272 -7.36 -25.90 2.38
C THR A 272 -7.64 -27.35 2.73
N PRO A 273 -8.83 -27.92 2.48
CA PRO A 273 -9.08 -29.34 2.75
C PRO A 273 -8.06 -30.29 2.11
N ASN A 274 -7.43 -29.89 1.01
CA ASN A 274 -6.56 -30.75 0.21
C ASN A 274 -5.10 -30.27 0.12
N VAL A 275 -4.74 -29.13 0.74
CA VAL A 275 -3.41 -28.52 0.62
C VAL A 275 -2.87 -28.13 1.98
N ARG A 276 -1.60 -28.44 2.23
CA ARG A 276 -0.86 -28.06 3.42
C ARG A 276 0.19 -26.99 3.11
N LEU A 277 0.72 -26.33 4.14
CA LEU A 277 1.86 -25.41 3.99
C LEU A 277 3.05 -26.10 3.32
N SER A 278 3.33 -27.36 3.68
CA SER A 278 4.40 -28.16 3.04
C SER A 278 4.24 -28.32 1.54
N ASP A 279 3.02 -28.38 1.02
CA ASP A 279 2.78 -28.52 -0.43
C ASP A 279 3.05 -27.21 -1.17
N LEU A 280 2.74 -26.08 -0.53
CA LEU A 280 3.11 -24.75 -1.01
C LEU A 280 4.64 -24.58 -1.01
N TYR A 281 5.28 -24.88 0.12
CA TYR A 281 6.73 -24.70 0.27
C TYR A 281 7.55 -25.56 -0.67
N LYS A 282 7.16 -26.81 -0.93
CA LYS A 282 7.85 -27.70 -1.90
C LYS A 282 7.86 -27.14 -3.33
N ARG A 283 6.95 -26.22 -3.65
CA ARG A 283 6.83 -25.56 -4.95
C ARG A 283 7.18 -24.07 -4.90
N GLN A 284 7.86 -23.65 -3.84
CA GLN A 284 8.21 -22.25 -3.65
C GLN A 284 9.11 -21.71 -4.76
N LEU A 285 8.84 -20.50 -5.17
CA LEU A 285 9.70 -19.66 -6.00
C LEU A 285 10.51 -18.69 -5.13
N SER A 286 9.91 -18.23 -4.04
CA SER A 286 10.54 -17.34 -3.06
C SER A 286 9.84 -17.43 -1.72
N THR A 287 10.59 -17.22 -0.62
CA THR A 287 10.05 -17.06 0.73
C THR A 287 10.84 -16.04 1.52
N ILE A 288 10.16 -15.24 2.30
CA ILE A 288 10.77 -14.23 3.20
C ILE A 288 10.07 -14.30 4.55
N TYR A 289 10.87 -14.28 5.63
CA TYR A 289 10.37 -14.19 7.00
C TYR A 289 10.80 -12.87 7.62
N THR A 290 9.85 -12.08 8.12
CA THR A 290 10.10 -10.73 8.60
C THR A 290 9.11 -10.33 9.70
N PRO A 291 9.52 -9.51 10.68
CA PRO A 291 8.57 -8.88 11.58
C PRO A 291 7.70 -7.89 10.82
N MET A 292 6.49 -7.68 11.31
CA MET A 292 5.49 -6.80 10.69
C MET A 292 5.21 -5.60 11.58
N PRO A 293 6.03 -4.54 11.51
CA PRO A 293 5.70 -3.29 12.20
C PRO A 293 4.46 -2.65 11.58
N GLU A 294 3.63 -2.03 12.44
CA GLU A 294 2.46 -1.25 12.01
C GLU A 294 2.54 0.14 12.65
N PHE A 295 2.30 1.16 11.87
CA PHE A 295 2.33 2.53 12.34
C PHE A 295 1.63 3.50 11.40
N VAL A 296 1.24 4.64 11.96
CA VAL A 296 0.97 5.89 11.25
C VAL A 296 1.70 6.97 12.02
N TYR A 297 2.72 7.58 11.43
CA TYR A 297 3.47 8.67 12.07
C TYR A 297 2.61 9.93 12.18
N LYS A 298 2.83 10.72 13.26
CA LYS A 298 2.11 11.97 13.51
C LYS A 298 2.58 13.12 12.62
N LYS A 299 3.83 13.08 12.14
CA LYS A 299 4.42 14.10 11.30
C LYS A 299 4.94 13.47 10.01
N TRP A 300 4.30 13.79 8.89
CA TRP A 300 4.65 13.25 7.57
C TRP A 300 5.58 14.15 6.79
N HIS A 301 5.72 15.41 7.19
CA HIS A 301 6.53 16.40 6.47
C HIS A 301 7.30 17.36 7.40
N LEU A 302 8.41 17.87 6.89
CA LEU A 302 9.18 18.95 7.51
C LEU A 302 9.83 19.82 6.42
N GLY A 303 9.54 21.12 6.42
CA GLY A 303 10.06 22.02 5.41
C GLY A 303 9.62 21.62 4.00
N ARG A 304 10.56 21.18 3.17
CA ARG A 304 10.35 20.76 1.78
C ARG A 304 10.44 19.23 1.59
N ILE A 305 10.44 18.47 2.69
CA ILE A 305 10.44 17.00 2.70
C ILE A 305 9.06 16.53 3.12
N ILE A 306 8.50 15.56 2.41
CA ILE A 306 7.31 14.78 2.79
C ILE A 306 7.58 13.29 2.57
N THR A 307 7.01 12.43 3.42
CA THR A 307 7.03 10.97 3.26
C THR A 307 5.63 10.44 2.99
N ILE A 308 5.50 9.41 2.13
CA ILE A 308 4.24 8.74 1.79
C ILE A 308 4.43 7.22 1.72
N GLY A 309 3.33 6.47 1.76
CA GLY A 309 3.37 5.00 1.77
C GLY A 309 4.04 4.45 3.02
N ASP A 310 4.73 3.32 2.91
CA ASP A 310 5.40 2.64 4.02
C ASP A 310 6.45 3.50 4.74
N ALA A 311 6.83 4.65 4.19
CA ALA A 311 7.72 5.62 4.83
C ALA A 311 7.02 6.45 5.92
N CYS A 312 5.68 6.50 5.95
CA CYS A 312 4.93 7.23 6.98
C CYS A 312 3.72 6.47 7.54
N HIS A 313 3.18 5.46 6.85
CA HIS A 313 2.10 4.61 7.34
C HIS A 313 2.27 3.18 6.84
N LYS A 314 2.31 2.24 7.75
CA LYS A 314 2.47 0.82 7.43
C LYS A 314 1.38 -0.02 8.05
N VAL A 315 0.81 -0.91 7.24
CA VAL A 315 -0.31 -1.77 7.59
C VAL A 315 0.07 -3.24 7.43
N LEU A 316 -0.52 -4.12 8.25
CA LEU A 316 -0.38 -5.57 8.08
C LEU A 316 -0.95 -6.05 6.73
N PRO A 317 -0.42 -7.14 6.15
CA PRO A 317 -0.79 -7.57 4.81
C PRO A 317 -2.20 -8.18 4.70
N ILE A 318 -2.84 -8.57 5.80
CA ILE A 318 -4.08 -9.35 5.84
C ILE A 318 -5.26 -8.75 5.05
N THR A 319 -5.30 -7.43 4.89
CA THR A 319 -6.34 -6.73 4.11
C THR A 319 -5.87 -6.28 2.73
N ALA A 320 -4.64 -6.61 2.33
CA ALA A 320 -4.01 -6.21 1.08
C ALA A 320 -3.99 -4.67 0.85
N GLN A 321 -3.98 -3.85 1.93
CA GLN A 321 -4.11 -2.40 1.78
C GLN A 321 -2.79 -1.64 1.62
N GLY A 322 -1.61 -2.24 1.86
CA GLY A 322 -0.32 -1.53 1.79
C GLY A 322 -0.10 -0.80 0.47
N GLY A 323 -0.13 -1.51 -0.65
CA GLY A 323 0.02 -0.92 -1.98
C GLY A 323 -1.12 0.04 -2.36
N ASN A 324 -2.35 -0.30 -1.97
CA ASN A 324 -3.51 0.54 -2.24
C ASN A 324 -3.42 1.89 -1.51
N GLN A 325 -3.02 1.91 -0.23
CA GLN A 325 -2.83 3.14 0.52
C GLN A 325 -1.64 3.97 0.02
N ALA A 326 -0.60 3.33 -0.53
CA ALA A 326 0.51 4.01 -1.18
C ALA A 326 0.05 4.76 -2.44
N LEU A 327 -0.78 4.13 -3.28
CA LEU A 327 -1.41 4.77 -4.45
C LEU A 327 -2.28 5.96 -4.06
N GLU A 328 -3.14 5.81 -3.05
CA GLU A 328 -3.98 6.89 -2.55
C GLU A 328 -3.16 8.07 -2.00
N SER A 329 -2.06 7.79 -1.28
CA SER A 329 -1.21 8.86 -0.73
C SER A 329 -0.45 9.61 -1.83
N ALA A 330 -0.02 8.92 -2.89
CA ALA A 330 0.55 9.55 -4.07
C ALA A 330 -0.48 10.44 -4.80
N ALA A 331 -1.71 9.95 -5.00
CA ALA A 331 -2.78 10.72 -5.63
C ALA A 331 -3.15 11.98 -4.82
N ALA A 332 -3.28 11.85 -3.49
CA ALA A 332 -3.55 13.00 -2.62
C ALA A 332 -2.44 14.06 -2.68
N LEU A 333 -1.17 13.62 -2.76
CA LEU A 333 -0.04 14.53 -2.90
C LEU A 333 -0.08 15.30 -4.23
N VAL A 334 -0.35 14.59 -5.33
CA VAL A 334 -0.46 15.23 -6.66
C VAL A 334 -1.64 16.19 -6.71
N ASN A 335 -2.81 15.83 -6.17
CA ASN A 335 -3.97 16.73 -6.07
C ASN A 335 -3.62 18.01 -5.27
N GLY A 336 -2.94 17.85 -4.12
CA GLY A 336 -2.47 18.97 -3.31
C GLY A 336 -1.50 19.87 -4.07
N LEU A 337 -0.54 19.26 -4.78
CA LEU A 337 0.45 20.00 -5.58
C LEU A 337 -0.20 20.76 -6.72
N MET A 338 -1.09 20.13 -7.51
CA MET A 338 -1.83 20.78 -8.58
C MET A 338 -2.67 21.95 -8.06
N THR A 339 -3.34 21.78 -6.92
CA THR A 339 -4.09 22.86 -6.27
C THR A 339 -3.17 24.02 -5.87
N ALA A 340 -2.03 23.74 -5.24
CA ALA A 340 -1.08 24.77 -4.85
C ALA A 340 -0.51 25.53 -6.05
N LEU A 341 -0.15 24.82 -7.13
CA LEU A 341 0.37 25.42 -8.36
C LEU A 341 -0.68 26.29 -9.10
N SER A 342 -1.95 25.93 -9.03
CA SER A 342 -3.04 26.70 -9.66
C SER A 342 -3.46 27.94 -8.86
N GLN A 343 -3.39 27.89 -7.52
CA GLN A 343 -3.82 28.96 -6.63
C GLN A 343 -2.73 29.98 -6.31
N ALA A 344 -1.48 29.65 -6.57
CA ALA A 344 -0.35 30.50 -6.21
C ALA A 344 -0.34 31.81 -7.03
N SER A 345 -0.20 32.93 -6.34
CA SER A 345 -0.09 34.28 -6.93
C SER A 345 1.36 34.54 -7.37
N GLY A 346 1.60 34.68 -8.68
CA GLY A 346 2.94 35.00 -9.22
C GLY A 346 3.51 33.92 -10.15
N SER A 347 4.68 34.14 -10.74
CA SER A 347 5.32 33.26 -11.75
C SER A 347 6.52 32.46 -11.24
N GLY A 348 6.91 32.64 -9.98
CA GLY A 348 8.06 31.96 -9.36
C GLY A 348 7.72 30.60 -8.72
N PRO A 349 8.70 29.86 -8.17
CA PRO A 349 8.47 28.61 -7.46
C PRO A 349 7.58 28.79 -6.22
N LEU A 350 6.98 27.70 -5.72
CA LEU A 350 6.21 27.73 -4.48
C LEU A 350 7.08 28.14 -3.30
N SER A 351 6.59 29.07 -2.50
CA SER A 351 7.23 29.49 -1.27
C SER A 351 7.23 28.36 -0.25
N ARG A 352 8.08 28.45 0.76
CA ARG A 352 8.14 27.50 1.87
C ARG A 352 6.79 27.36 2.58
N SER A 353 6.07 28.48 2.79
CA SER A 353 4.76 28.49 3.45
C SER A 353 3.67 27.82 2.60
N GLU A 354 3.65 28.04 1.27
CA GLU A 354 2.72 27.38 0.36
C GLU A 354 2.95 25.85 0.37
N ILE A 355 4.21 25.41 0.34
CA ILE A 355 4.56 23.97 0.39
C ILE A 355 4.15 23.37 1.74
N GLN A 356 4.43 24.04 2.86
CA GLN A 356 4.03 23.53 4.17
C GLN A 356 2.50 23.41 4.30
N LEU A 357 1.77 24.41 3.81
CA LEU A 357 0.30 24.36 3.80
C LEU A 357 -0.23 23.22 2.92
N MET A 358 0.34 23.03 1.74
CA MET A 358 0.01 21.93 0.85
C MET A 358 0.26 20.56 1.51
N PHE A 359 1.45 20.36 2.09
CA PHE A 359 1.77 19.10 2.78
C PHE A 359 0.86 18.84 3.99
N ALA A 360 0.55 19.87 4.76
CA ALA A 360 -0.39 19.76 5.88
C ALA A 360 -1.78 19.34 5.42
N ARG A 361 -2.27 19.88 4.30
CA ARG A 361 -3.57 19.46 3.70
C ARG A 361 -3.52 17.99 3.26
N VAL A 362 -2.45 17.55 2.61
CA VAL A 362 -2.27 16.15 2.21
C VAL A 362 -2.30 15.23 3.42
N GLN A 363 -1.56 15.56 4.47
CA GLN A 363 -1.56 14.79 5.72
C GLN A 363 -2.96 14.77 6.34
N ASN A 364 -3.64 15.91 6.46
CA ASN A 364 -4.98 16.01 7.06
C ASN A 364 -6.04 15.15 6.32
N ILE A 365 -5.90 14.99 5.01
CA ILE A 365 -6.78 14.11 4.21
C ILE A 365 -6.43 12.64 4.46
N ARG A 366 -5.14 12.30 4.52
CA ARG A 366 -4.68 10.92 4.50
C ARG A 366 -4.55 10.27 5.87
N GLU A 367 -4.09 11.01 6.88
CA GLU A 367 -3.81 10.48 8.22
C GLU A 367 -5.03 9.80 8.87
N PRO A 368 -6.24 10.41 8.94
CA PRO A 368 -7.40 9.76 9.54
C PRO A 368 -7.78 8.46 8.81
N ARG A 369 -7.67 8.46 7.47
CA ARG A 369 -7.97 7.28 6.67
C ARG A 369 -6.95 6.17 6.86
N THR A 370 -5.66 6.47 6.82
CA THR A 370 -4.61 5.48 7.04
C THR A 370 -4.66 4.91 8.46
N PHE A 371 -4.97 5.74 9.46
CA PHE A 371 -5.19 5.31 10.82
C PHE A 371 -6.35 4.32 10.92
N SER A 372 -7.50 4.64 10.33
CA SER A 372 -8.68 3.74 10.27
C SER A 372 -8.34 2.40 9.59
N ILE A 373 -7.57 2.42 8.51
CA ILE A 373 -7.12 1.20 7.81
C ILE A 373 -6.19 0.36 8.68
N VAL A 374 -5.20 0.98 9.33
CA VAL A 374 -4.28 0.28 10.25
C VAL A 374 -5.06 -0.34 11.40
N GLU A 375 -5.93 0.43 12.06
CA GLU A 375 -6.76 -0.07 13.17
C GLU A 375 -7.68 -1.22 12.76
N THR A 376 -8.37 -1.07 11.62
CA THR A 376 -9.27 -2.11 11.10
C THR A 376 -8.52 -3.38 10.74
N THR A 377 -7.34 -3.23 10.14
CA THR A 377 -6.47 -4.34 9.77
C THR A 377 -5.93 -5.06 11.01
N HIS A 378 -5.51 -4.31 12.03
CA HIS A 378 -5.07 -4.87 13.31
C HIS A 378 -6.19 -5.66 14.00
N LYS A 379 -7.41 -5.10 14.08
CA LYS A 379 -8.58 -5.80 14.62
C LYS A 379 -8.89 -7.08 13.85
N ARG A 380 -8.74 -7.04 12.52
CA ARG A 380 -8.93 -8.22 11.67
C ARG A 380 -7.87 -9.29 11.97
N GLN A 381 -6.59 -8.92 12.06
CA GLN A 381 -5.51 -9.83 12.38
C GLN A 381 -5.73 -10.51 13.74
N ARG A 382 -6.10 -9.76 14.76
CA ARG A 382 -6.42 -10.30 16.10
C ARG A 382 -7.58 -11.29 16.09
N LEU A 383 -8.58 -11.06 15.26
CA LEU A 383 -9.71 -11.99 15.08
C LEU A 383 -9.23 -13.29 14.44
N ASP A 384 -8.47 -13.20 13.34
CA ASP A 384 -8.03 -14.37 12.59
C ASP A 384 -6.99 -15.20 13.33
N THR A 385 -6.22 -14.60 14.24
CA THR A 385 -5.30 -15.30 15.14
C THR A 385 -5.95 -15.71 16.46
N MET A 386 -7.27 -15.53 16.62
CA MET A 386 -8.01 -15.89 17.83
C MET A 386 -7.31 -15.41 19.12
N ASP A 387 -6.90 -14.13 19.12
CA ASP A 387 -5.99 -13.52 20.11
C ASP A 387 -6.47 -13.63 21.57
N THR A 388 -7.78 -13.77 21.78
CA THR A 388 -8.41 -13.96 23.08
C THR A 388 -9.50 -15.03 23.00
N PRO A 389 -9.88 -15.67 24.14
CA PRO A 389 -10.98 -16.63 24.17
C PRO A 389 -12.30 -16.09 23.62
N GLU A 390 -12.59 -14.80 23.84
CA GLU A 390 -13.82 -14.15 23.36
C GLU A 390 -13.79 -14.00 21.82
N LEU A 391 -12.64 -13.63 21.24
CA LEU A 391 -12.47 -13.55 19.79
C LEU A 391 -12.58 -14.93 19.14
N LYS A 392 -12.02 -15.97 19.79
CA LYS A 392 -12.14 -17.36 19.34
C LYS A 392 -13.60 -17.80 19.35
N GLU A 393 -14.31 -17.60 20.46
CA GLU A 393 -15.72 -17.95 20.56
C GLU A 393 -16.55 -17.22 19.51
N PHE A 394 -16.37 -15.90 19.38
CA PHE A 394 -17.08 -15.09 18.39
C PHE A 394 -16.83 -15.60 16.98
N LEU A 395 -15.57 -15.83 16.60
CA LEU A 395 -15.18 -16.29 15.26
C LEU A 395 -15.84 -17.63 14.92
N LEU A 396 -15.74 -18.61 15.83
CA LEU A 396 -16.18 -19.97 15.56
C LEU A 396 -17.71 -20.17 15.67
N THR A 397 -18.41 -19.29 16.41
CA THR A 397 -19.85 -19.50 16.68
C THR A 397 -20.77 -18.47 16.03
N LYS A 398 -20.32 -17.22 15.88
CA LYS A 398 -21.18 -16.10 15.44
C LYS A 398 -20.79 -15.53 14.09
N TYR A 399 -19.49 -15.52 13.76
CA TYR A 399 -18.97 -14.82 12.60
C TYR A 399 -19.54 -15.31 11.27
N ALA A 400 -19.66 -16.65 11.11
CA ALA A 400 -20.22 -17.24 9.88
C ALA A 400 -21.66 -16.78 9.62
N GLY A 401 -22.47 -16.62 10.66
CA GLY A 401 -23.85 -16.15 10.57
C GLY A 401 -24.02 -14.68 10.17
N LEU A 402 -22.96 -13.88 10.31
CA LEU A 402 -22.95 -12.48 9.89
C LEU A 402 -22.56 -12.29 8.41
N MET A 403 -21.99 -13.33 7.81
CA MET A 403 -21.58 -13.30 6.39
C MET A 403 -22.77 -13.62 5.47
N PRO A 404 -22.79 -13.11 4.22
CA PRO A 404 -21.80 -12.23 3.58
C PRO A 404 -21.96 -10.73 3.91
N GLY A 405 -22.99 -10.32 4.67
CA GLY A 405 -23.29 -8.92 4.91
C GLY A 405 -22.10 -8.12 5.48
N GLU A 406 -21.40 -8.69 6.48
CA GLU A 406 -20.22 -8.04 7.08
C GLU A 406 -19.03 -7.95 6.11
N LEU A 407 -18.87 -8.88 5.18
CA LEU A 407 -17.84 -8.80 4.15
C LEU A 407 -18.04 -7.56 3.29
N TRP A 408 -19.23 -7.40 2.71
CA TRP A 408 -19.55 -6.28 1.82
C TRP A 408 -19.52 -4.93 2.53
N LYS A 409 -20.02 -4.89 3.77
CA LYS A 409 -19.98 -3.68 4.58
C LYS A 409 -18.55 -3.23 4.89
N ARG A 410 -17.69 -4.16 5.29
CA ARG A 410 -16.26 -3.85 5.54
C ARG A 410 -15.55 -3.43 4.27
N TRP A 411 -15.81 -4.09 3.13
CA TRP A 411 -15.20 -3.72 1.86
C TRP A 411 -15.67 -2.33 1.39
N ALA A 412 -16.95 -2.03 1.50
CA ALA A 412 -17.45 -0.69 1.21
C ALA A 412 -16.74 0.36 2.08
N HIS A 413 -16.69 0.16 3.39
CA HIS A 413 -15.98 1.07 4.32
C HIS A 413 -14.48 1.20 3.98
N THR A 414 -13.86 0.14 3.48
CA THR A 414 -12.45 0.15 3.08
C THR A 414 -12.26 0.89 1.75
N PHE A 415 -13.17 0.76 0.79
CA PHE A 415 -12.94 1.25 -0.58
C PHE A 415 -13.51 2.64 -0.83
N THR A 416 -14.73 2.95 -0.34
CA THR A 416 -15.45 4.16 -0.76
C THR A 416 -14.78 5.47 -0.34
N PRO A 417 -14.09 5.59 0.82
CA PRO A 417 -13.42 6.83 1.19
C PRO A 417 -12.10 7.10 0.46
N ALA A 418 -11.78 6.30 -0.56
CA ALA A 418 -10.53 6.45 -1.28
C ALA A 418 -10.50 7.74 -2.10
N VAL A 419 -9.35 8.40 -2.14
CA VAL A 419 -9.09 9.51 -3.05
C VAL A 419 -8.75 8.99 -4.46
N SER A 420 -9.02 9.82 -5.47
CA SER A 420 -8.59 9.64 -6.86
C SER A 420 -7.81 10.86 -7.35
N LEU A 421 -7.33 10.84 -8.58
CA LEU A 421 -6.71 12.00 -9.20
C LEU A 421 -7.79 12.98 -9.67
N ASP A 422 -7.81 14.20 -9.09
CA ASP A 422 -8.87 15.18 -9.30
C ASP A 422 -8.88 15.76 -10.72
N MET A 423 -7.71 15.89 -11.34
CA MET A 423 -7.54 16.47 -12.67
C MET A 423 -7.68 15.47 -13.81
N LEU A 424 -7.87 14.19 -13.51
CA LEU A 424 -8.12 13.14 -14.50
C LEU A 424 -9.59 12.69 -14.43
N ASP A 425 -10.09 12.25 -15.59
CA ASP A 425 -11.43 11.71 -15.66
C ASP A 425 -11.60 10.49 -14.75
N LEU A 426 -12.74 10.41 -14.10
CA LEU A 426 -13.11 9.22 -13.33
C LEU A 426 -13.48 8.09 -14.28
N PRO A 427 -13.02 6.85 -14.01
CA PRO A 427 -13.39 5.70 -14.82
C PRO A 427 -14.91 5.48 -14.82
N ALA A 428 -15.50 5.44 -16.02
CA ALA A 428 -16.95 5.27 -16.22
C ALA A 428 -17.36 3.80 -16.03
N ARG A 429 -17.32 3.31 -14.79
CA ARG A 429 -17.71 1.92 -14.45
C ARG A 429 -19.04 1.92 -13.70
N PRO A 430 -20.06 1.16 -14.18
CA PRO A 430 -21.30 0.96 -13.43
C PRO A 430 -21.01 0.35 -12.05
N LYS A 431 -21.62 0.92 -11.01
CA LYS A 431 -21.48 0.43 -9.62
C LYS A 431 -22.66 0.88 -8.77
N SER A 432 -23.07 0.03 -7.83
CA SER A 432 -24.17 0.33 -6.91
C SER A 432 -23.70 1.04 -5.63
N VAL A 433 -22.42 0.99 -5.32
CA VAL A 433 -21.78 1.66 -4.17
C VAL A 433 -20.69 2.59 -4.71
N PRO A 434 -21.02 3.89 -4.95
CA PRO A 434 -20.06 4.85 -5.47
C PRO A 434 -18.97 5.16 -4.45
N PHE A 435 -17.84 5.67 -4.90
CA PHE A 435 -16.83 6.26 -4.03
C PHE A 435 -17.30 7.63 -3.53
N ASP A 436 -16.85 8.01 -2.34
CA ASP A 436 -17.34 9.24 -1.69
C ASP A 436 -17.01 10.52 -2.48
N ASP A 437 -15.85 10.56 -3.15
CA ASP A 437 -15.44 11.67 -4.01
C ASP A 437 -16.28 11.77 -5.30
N GLU A 438 -16.80 10.67 -5.84
CA GLU A 438 -17.70 10.67 -6.99
C GLU A 438 -19.06 11.31 -6.60
N ALA A 439 -19.55 11.00 -5.41
CA ALA A 439 -20.80 11.59 -4.91
C ALA A 439 -20.66 13.11 -4.69
N LEU A 440 -19.49 13.59 -4.30
CA LEU A 440 -19.22 15.03 -4.15
C LEU A 440 -19.14 15.73 -5.51
N ARG A 441 -18.39 15.19 -6.47
CA ARG A 441 -18.27 15.76 -7.84
C ARG A 441 -19.64 15.84 -8.54
N ASN A 442 -20.52 14.85 -8.38
CA ASN A 442 -21.86 14.86 -8.96
C ASN A 442 -22.76 15.95 -8.34
N LYS A 443 -22.63 16.22 -7.03
CA LYS A 443 -23.37 17.32 -6.37
C LYS A 443 -22.91 18.70 -6.85
N ASP A 444 -21.62 18.90 -7.05
CA ASP A 444 -21.07 20.17 -7.52
C ASP A 444 -21.43 20.42 -9.00
N SER A 445 -21.41 19.38 -9.83
CA SER A 445 -21.87 19.45 -11.22
C SER A 445 -23.36 19.80 -11.32
N ASN A 446 -24.21 19.23 -10.49
CA ASN A 446 -25.64 19.54 -10.45
C ASN A 446 -25.91 20.97 -9.97
N LYS A 447 -25.19 21.45 -8.94
CA LYS A 447 -25.31 22.85 -8.48
C LYS A 447 -24.83 23.85 -9.53
N ALA A 448 -23.77 23.53 -10.28
CA ALA A 448 -23.31 24.37 -11.38
C ALA A 448 -24.33 24.43 -12.53
N LEU A 449 -25.02 23.31 -12.82
CA LEU A 449 -26.09 23.25 -13.82
C LEU A 449 -27.33 24.07 -13.40
N GLU A 450 -27.72 23.96 -12.12
CA GLU A 450 -28.83 24.73 -11.54
C GLU A 450 -28.54 26.24 -11.46
N ALA A 451 -27.27 26.64 -11.33
CA ALA A 451 -26.86 28.05 -11.33
C ALA A 451 -26.78 28.67 -12.73
N HIS A 452 -26.86 27.86 -13.78
CA HIS A 452 -26.85 28.28 -15.19
C HIS A 452 -28.24 28.18 -15.87
N LEU A 453 -29.26 27.67 -15.16
CA LEU A 453 -30.69 27.68 -15.53
C LEU A 453 -31.41 28.78 -14.79
#